data_689b768cda7e6de8ae7f698bedf7a419
#
_entry.id   689b768cda7e6de8ae7f698bedf7a419
#
_cell.length_a   1.000
_cell.length_b   1.000
_cell.length_c   1.000
_cell.angle_alpha   90.00
_cell.angle_beta   90.00
_cell.angle_gamma   90.00
#
_symmetry.space_group_name_H-M   'P 1'
#
loop_
_entity.id
_entity.type
_entity.pdbx_description
1 polymer ?
#
loop_
_entity_poly.entity_id
_entity_poly.type
_entity_poly.pdbx_seq_one_letter_code
_entity_poly.pdbx_strand_id
1 'polypeptide(L)'
;AVKSLLIVGAGRIAYYLLGILKDSRIDTKVIEINPEIASFFSEKFPNLYIVQGDGTAKDILLEESAQNYDAVATLTGVDEENLITSMFLDRVGVQKNITKVNRTSLLEIINAPDFSSIITPKSIAVDTIMHFIRGRVNAQYSDLQAMHHLANGQIETLQFHIKEANKMTAKPLSQLKLKKGVLIAAIIRKGKTIFPTGEDMLEVGDKLL
;
A
#
# COMPACT_ATOMS: atom_id res chain seq x y z
N ALA A 1 2.93 -6.09 15.30
CA ALA A 1 1.83 -6.68 14.50
C ALA A 1 0.53 -5.96 14.86
N VAL A 2 -0.32 -5.64 13.88
CA VAL A 2 -1.64 -5.04 14.10
C VAL A 2 -2.56 -6.11 14.70
N LYS A 3 -3.19 -5.78 15.82
CA LYS A 3 -4.17 -6.65 16.51
C LYS A 3 -5.56 -6.01 16.55
N SER A 4 -5.63 -4.67 16.47
CA SER A 4 -6.89 -3.91 16.47
C SER A 4 -6.92 -2.91 15.32
N LEU A 5 -8.07 -2.81 14.65
CA LEU A 5 -8.28 -1.93 13.49
C LEU A 5 -9.61 -1.19 13.64
N LEU A 6 -9.57 0.12 13.58
CA LEU A 6 -10.74 0.96 13.43
C LEU A 6 -10.89 1.40 11.97
N ILE A 7 -12.07 1.25 11.39
CA ILE A 7 -12.39 1.70 10.03
C ILE A 7 -13.43 2.81 10.11
N VAL A 8 -13.15 3.94 9.49
CA VAL A 8 -14.08 5.05 9.33
C VAL A 8 -14.64 5.03 7.91
N GLY A 9 -15.94 4.72 7.79
CA GLY A 9 -16.67 4.57 6.54
C GLY A 9 -16.80 3.12 6.06
N ALA A 10 -18.04 2.65 5.95
CA ALA A 10 -18.41 1.29 5.51
C ALA A 10 -18.69 1.21 3.99
N GLY A 11 -17.79 1.76 3.19
CA GLY A 11 -17.87 1.70 1.73
C GLY A 11 -17.40 0.36 1.14
N ARG A 12 -17.36 0.28 -0.20
CA ARG A 12 -16.94 -0.94 -0.93
C ARG A 12 -15.56 -1.46 -0.52
N ILE A 13 -14.60 -0.58 -0.26
CA ILE A 13 -13.25 -0.99 0.17
C ILE A 13 -13.34 -1.65 1.54
N ALA A 14 -14.06 -1.06 2.50
CA ALA A 14 -14.28 -1.65 3.81
C ALA A 14 -14.94 -3.03 3.71
N TYR A 15 -15.95 -3.20 2.84
CA TYR A 15 -16.63 -4.46 2.60
C TYR A 15 -15.66 -5.59 2.19
N TYR A 16 -14.82 -5.34 1.19
CA TYR A 16 -13.85 -6.34 0.73
C TYR A 16 -12.74 -6.57 1.75
N LEU A 17 -12.28 -5.52 2.43
CA LEU A 17 -11.28 -5.63 3.49
C LEU A 17 -11.78 -6.52 4.62
N LEU A 18 -13.00 -6.31 5.10
CA LEU A 18 -13.62 -7.15 6.12
C LEU A 18 -13.80 -8.60 5.67
N GLY A 19 -14.14 -8.81 4.40
CA GLY A 19 -14.18 -10.15 3.81
C GLY A 19 -12.85 -10.91 3.90
N ILE A 20 -11.72 -10.20 3.78
CA ILE A 20 -10.38 -10.76 3.94
C ILE A 20 -10.02 -10.95 5.43
N LEU A 21 -10.44 -10.00 6.28
CA LEU A 21 -10.08 -9.99 7.70
C LEU A 21 -10.93 -10.96 8.55
N LYS A 22 -12.06 -11.48 8.04
CA LYS A 22 -12.99 -12.34 8.80
C LYS A 22 -12.33 -13.55 9.46
N ASP A 23 -11.29 -14.10 8.83
CA ASP A 23 -10.56 -15.27 9.33
C ASP A 23 -9.23 -14.87 10.02
N SER A 24 -8.99 -13.57 10.20
CA SER A 24 -7.83 -13.05 10.90
C SER A 24 -8.10 -12.91 12.41
N ARG A 25 -7.03 -12.69 13.17
CA ARG A 25 -7.13 -12.39 14.62
C ARG A 25 -7.09 -10.89 14.89
N ILE A 26 -7.52 -10.07 13.93
CA ILE A 26 -7.55 -8.61 14.07
C ILE A 26 -8.94 -8.22 14.55
N ASP A 27 -9.01 -7.67 15.74
CA ASP A 27 -10.24 -7.09 16.28
C ASP A 27 -10.57 -5.83 15.48
N THR A 28 -11.76 -5.82 14.85
CA THR A 28 -12.11 -4.76 13.89
C THR A 28 -13.42 -4.10 14.29
N LYS A 29 -13.40 -2.77 14.33
CA LYS A 29 -14.59 -1.93 14.52
C LYS A 29 -14.78 -1.03 13.30
N VAL A 30 -16.03 -0.73 12.96
CA VAL A 30 -16.39 0.19 11.86
C VAL A 30 -17.30 1.28 12.39
N ILE A 31 -17.05 2.52 12.00
CA ILE A 31 -17.95 3.67 12.21
C ILE A 31 -18.54 4.05 10.84
N GLU A 32 -19.87 4.11 10.76
CA GLU A 32 -20.60 4.42 9.55
C GLU A 32 -21.74 5.40 9.84
N ILE A 33 -21.83 6.46 9.08
CA ILE A 33 -22.82 7.52 9.27
C ILE A 33 -24.22 7.12 8.75
N ASN A 34 -24.27 6.32 7.68
CA ASN A 34 -25.52 5.90 7.08
C ASN A 34 -26.11 4.68 7.82
N PRO A 35 -27.32 4.80 8.41
CA PRO A 35 -27.92 3.73 9.20
C PRO A 35 -28.24 2.47 8.38
N GLU A 36 -28.61 2.63 7.09
CA GLU A 36 -28.94 1.48 6.23
C GLU A 36 -27.68 0.68 5.90
N ILE A 37 -26.56 1.38 5.64
CA ILE A 37 -25.25 0.75 5.39
C ILE A 37 -24.74 0.09 6.67
N ALA A 38 -24.88 0.74 7.82
CA ALA A 38 -24.49 0.18 9.11
C ALA A 38 -25.27 -1.11 9.42
N SER A 39 -26.59 -1.12 9.19
CA SER A 39 -27.45 -2.31 9.34
C SER A 39 -27.01 -3.43 8.39
N PHE A 40 -26.81 -3.13 7.12
CA PHE A 40 -26.33 -4.11 6.13
C PHE A 40 -25.00 -4.76 6.54
N PHE A 41 -24.05 -3.97 7.03
CA PHE A 41 -22.76 -4.51 7.49
C PHE A 41 -22.92 -5.36 8.74
N SER A 42 -23.78 -4.96 9.68
CA SER A 42 -24.07 -5.73 10.89
C SER A 42 -24.66 -7.12 10.57
N GLU A 43 -25.57 -7.19 9.60
CA GLU A 43 -26.13 -8.46 9.13
C GLU A 43 -25.09 -9.32 8.39
N LYS A 44 -24.26 -8.68 7.57
CA LYS A 44 -23.28 -9.37 6.72
C LYS A 44 -22.07 -9.88 7.49
N PHE A 45 -21.68 -9.19 8.57
CA PHE A 45 -20.51 -9.50 9.39
C PHE A 45 -20.93 -9.60 10.88
N PRO A 46 -21.55 -10.71 11.33
CA PRO A 46 -22.15 -10.81 12.67
C PRO A 46 -21.17 -10.62 13.84
N ASN A 47 -19.89 -10.82 13.61
CA ASN A 47 -18.85 -10.66 14.64
C ASN A 47 -18.17 -9.28 14.59
N LEU A 48 -18.67 -8.36 13.75
CA LEU A 48 -18.11 -7.03 13.59
C LEU A 48 -18.80 -6.05 14.53
N TYR A 49 -18.03 -5.24 15.23
CA TYR A 49 -18.54 -4.09 15.96
C TYR A 49 -18.78 -2.92 15.02
N ILE A 50 -20.05 -2.52 14.89
CA ILE A 50 -20.44 -1.37 14.07
C ILE A 50 -21.04 -0.30 14.96
N VAL A 51 -20.54 0.92 14.79
CA VAL A 51 -21.06 2.13 15.41
C VAL A 51 -21.70 2.98 14.34
N GLN A 52 -22.99 3.29 14.53
CA GLN A 52 -23.65 4.27 13.68
C GLN A 52 -23.31 5.66 14.19
N GLY A 53 -22.58 6.43 13.37
CA GLY A 53 -22.16 7.77 13.73
C GLY A 53 -21.29 8.42 12.68
N ASP A 54 -21.05 9.73 12.86
CA ASP A 54 -20.12 10.47 12.02
C ASP A 54 -18.68 10.22 12.48
N GLY A 55 -17.98 9.32 11.82
CA GLY A 55 -16.60 8.98 12.13
C GLY A 55 -15.57 10.07 11.79
N THR A 56 -16.01 11.23 11.26
CA THR A 56 -15.17 12.43 11.09
C THR A 56 -15.29 13.38 12.27
N ALA A 57 -16.31 13.20 13.11
CA ALA A 57 -16.52 13.99 14.31
C ALA A 57 -15.54 13.58 15.42
N LYS A 58 -14.81 14.55 15.95
CA LYS A 58 -13.82 14.35 17.00
C LYS A 58 -14.39 13.61 18.22
N ASP A 59 -15.61 13.96 18.62
CA ASP A 59 -16.23 13.40 19.83
C ASP A 59 -16.52 11.91 19.67
N ILE A 60 -17.01 11.49 18.50
CA ILE A 60 -17.24 10.07 18.18
C ILE A 60 -15.92 9.32 18.16
N LEU A 61 -14.86 9.86 17.56
CA LEU A 61 -13.55 9.22 17.53
C LEU A 61 -12.96 9.03 18.94
N LEU A 62 -13.14 9.98 19.83
CA LEU A 62 -12.68 9.91 21.22
C LEU A 62 -13.53 8.94 22.04
N GLU A 63 -14.86 8.97 21.89
CA GLU A 63 -15.80 8.02 22.54
C GLU A 63 -15.47 6.59 22.18
N GLU A 64 -15.19 6.35 20.90
CA GLU A 64 -14.78 5.03 20.39
C GLU A 64 -13.31 4.70 20.65
N SER A 65 -12.61 5.57 21.39
CA SER A 65 -11.21 5.37 21.80
C SER A 65 -10.27 5.11 20.62
N ALA A 66 -10.41 5.88 19.53
CA ALA A 66 -9.63 5.70 18.29
C ALA A 66 -8.12 5.67 18.52
N GLN A 67 -7.63 6.43 19.53
CA GLN A 67 -6.21 6.47 19.90
C GLN A 67 -5.65 5.15 20.45
N ASN A 68 -6.51 4.22 20.85
CA ASN A 68 -6.10 2.93 21.43
C ASN A 68 -5.98 1.81 20.39
N TYR A 69 -6.35 2.07 19.13
CA TYR A 69 -6.21 1.09 18.06
C TYR A 69 -4.78 1.05 17.51
N ASP A 70 -4.31 -0.15 17.19
CA ASP A 70 -3.00 -0.32 16.53
C ASP A 70 -2.97 0.31 15.13
N ALA A 71 -4.14 0.35 14.47
CA ALA A 71 -4.30 0.97 13.17
C ALA A 71 -5.69 1.59 13.01
N VAL A 72 -5.77 2.70 12.25
CA VAL A 72 -7.03 3.31 11.83
C VAL A 72 -7.01 3.48 10.30
N ALA A 73 -8.14 3.19 9.65
CA ALA A 73 -8.31 3.38 8.21
C ALA A 73 -9.47 4.34 7.93
N THR A 74 -9.19 5.49 7.32
CA THR A 74 -10.19 6.47 6.89
C THR A 74 -10.57 6.20 5.43
N LEU A 75 -11.78 5.62 5.24
CA LEU A 75 -12.26 5.09 3.96
C LEU A 75 -13.59 5.72 3.50
N THR A 76 -13.93 6.91 3.99
CA THR A 76 -15.18 7.61 3.61
C THR A 76 -15.22 7.97 2.12
N GLY A 77 -16.35 8.48 1.64
CA GLY A 77 -16.52 8.96 0.26
C GLY A 77 -15.79 10.27 -0.04
N VAL A 78 -15.43 11.04 0.98
CA VAL A 78 -14.92 12.41 0.88
C VAL A 78 -13.44 12.46 1.25
N ASP A 79 -12.60 12.81 0.29
CA ASP A 79 -11.14 12.76 0.44
C ASP A 79 -10.64 13.75 1.50
N GLU A 80 -11.23 14.95 1.55
CA GLU A 80 -10.89 16.00 2.53
C GLU A 80 -11.18 15.56 3.96
N GLU A 81 -12.32 14.90 4.16
CA GLU A 81 -12.68 14.34 5.46
C GLU A 81 -11.69 13.28 5.89
N ASN A 82 -11.33 12.37 4.97
CA ASN A 82 -10.33 11.34 5.25
C ASN A 82 -8.99 11.95 5.67
N LEU A 83 -8.54 13.00 4.98
CA LEU A 83 -7.28 13.68 5.27
C LEU A 83 -7.33 14.38 6.64
N ILE A 84 -8.37 15.17 6.91
CA ILE A 84 -8.51 15.91 8.17
C ILE A 84 -8.63 14.94 9.35
N THR A 85 -9.42 13.88 9.20
CA THR A 85 -9.57 12.85 10.23
C THR A 85 -8.22 12.15 10.49
N SER A 86 -7.48 11.84 9.44
CA SER A 86 -6.16 11.23 9.55
C SER A 86 -5.17 12.13 10.31
N MET A 87 -5.13 13.43 10.00
CA MET A 87 -4.30 14.40 10.73
C MET A 87 -4.66 14.48 12.22
N PHE A 88 -5.95 14.39 12.53
CA PHE A 88 -6.39 14.34 13.93
C PHE A 88 -5.92 13.07 14.63
N LEU A 89 -6.05 11.91 13.96
CA LEU A 89 -5.64 10.62 14.49
C LEU A 89 -4.13 10.54 14.74
N ASP A 90 -3.31 11.09 13.85
CA ASP A 90 -1.87 11.21 14.04
C ASP A 90 -1.54 12.07 15.29
N ARG A 91 -2.27 13.19 15.46
CA ARG A 91 -2.09 14.09 16.62
C ARG A 91 -2.43 13.40 17.95
N VAL A 92 -3.42 12.50 17.98
CA VAL A 92 -3.80 11.78 19.20
C VAL A 92 -2.99 10.50 19.41
N GLY A 93 -2.02 10.22 18.52
CA GLY A 93 -1.01 9.20 18.72
C GLY A 93 -1.29 7.83 18.10
N VAL A 94 -2.22 7.74 17.15
CA VAL A 94 -2.43 6.51 16.37
C VAL A 94 -1.18 6.18 15.57
N GLN A 95 -0.61 4.99 15.78
CA GLN A 95 0.68 4.63 15.21
C GLN A 95 0.62 4.32 13.69
N LYS A 96 -0.51 3.77 13.22
CA LYS A 96 -0.70 3.41 11.82
C LYS A 96 -2.01 3.97 11.32
N ASN A 97 -1.89 4.94 10.45
CA ASN A 97 -3.03 5.62 9.89
C ASN A 97 -3.05 5.43 8.37
N ILE A 98 -4.12 4.86 7.85
CA ILE A 98 -4.29 4.57 6.44
C ILE A 98 -5.37 5.48 5.90
N THR A 99 -5.01 6.36 4.97
CA THR A 99 -5.89 7.41 4.44
C THR A 99 -6.22 7.15 2.98
N LYS A 100 -7.50 6.97 2.67
CA LYS A 100 -7.94 6.85 1.28
C LYS A 100 -8.09 8.24 0.65
N VAL A 101 -7.45 8.41 -0.52
CA VAL A 101 -7.58 9.62 -1.34
C VAL A 101 -7.84 9.19 -2.79
N ASN A 102 -8.97 9.62 -3.37
CA ASN A 102 -9.32 9.30 -4.76
C ASN A 102 -8.75 10.32 -5.76
N ARG A 103 -8.62 11.58 -5.33
CA ARG A 103 -8.12 12.69 -6.16
C ARG A 103 -6.65 12.91 -5.89
N THR A 104 -5.81 12.41 -6.78
CA THR A 104 -4.34 12.55 -6.67
C THR A 104 -3.88 14.01 -6.68
N SER A 105 -4.65 14.93 -7.29
CA SER A 105 -4.36 16.37 -7.25
C SER A 105 -4.36 16.96 -5.84
N LEU A 106 -5.08 16.38 -4.89
CA LEU A 106 -5.01 16.81 -3.49
C LEU A 106 -3.64 16.51 -2.88
N LEU A 107 -2.98 15.43 -3.31
CA LEU A 107 -1.66 15.03 -2.80
C LEU A 107 -0.56 16.02 -3.22
N GLU A 108 -0.79 16.81 -4.27
CA GLU A 108 0.12 17.87 -4.70
C GLU A 108 0.00 19.12 -3.83
N ILE A 109 -1.18 19.33 -3.21
CA ILE A 109 -1.48 20.49 -2.36
C ILE A 109 -1.02 20.23 -0.93
N ILE A 110 -1.19 19.00 -0.44
CA ILE A 110 -0.78 18.60 0.89
C ILE A 110 0.67 18.09 0.86
N ASN A 111 1.38 18.25 1.98
CA ASN A 111 2.69 17.64 2.14
C ASN A 111 2.51 16.14 2.43
N ALA A 112 2.48 15.30 1.38
CA ALA A 112 2.23 13.86 1.52
C ALA A 112 3.13 13.13 2.53
N PRO A 113 4.41 13.53 2.77
CA PRO A 113 5.24 12.97 3.83
C PRO A 113 4.68 13.13 5.25
N ASP A 114 3.75 14.04 5.48
CA ASP A 114 3.11 14.24 6.79
C ASP A 114 2.07 13.15 7.13
N PHE A 115 1.79 12.24 6.19
CA PHE A 115 0.83 11.15 6.39
C PHE A 115 1.54 9.80 6.46
N SER A 116 1.15 8.97 7.42
CA SER A 116 1.78 7.66 7.65
C SER A 116 1.56 6.68 6.49
N SER A 117 0.39 6.69 5.86
CA SER A 117 0.10 5.89 4.65
C SER A 117 -1.10 6.41 3.88
N ILE A 118 -0.89 6.83 2.65
CA ILE A 118 -1.97 7.20 1.72
C ILE A 118 -2.20 6.09 0.71
N ILE A 119 -3.47 5.72 0.51
CA ILE A 119 -3.88 4.81 -0.56
C ILE A 119 -4.71 5.55 -1.60
N THR A 120 -4.35 5.37 -2.86
CA THR A 120 -5.08 5.90 -4.01
C THR A 120 -5.61 4.73 -4.84
N PRO A 121 -6.86 4.29 -4.65
CA PRO A 121 -7.38 3.06 -5.24
C PRO A 121 -7.27 3.02 -6.77
N LYS A 122 -7.47 4.17 -7.42
CA LYS A 122 -7.33 4.27 -8.90
C LYS A 122 -5.90 4.02 -9.35
N SER A 123 -4.90 4.57 -8.66
CA SER A 123 -3.49 4.36 -9.01
C SER A 123 -3.10 2.91 -8.80
N ILE A 124 -3.50 2.30 -7.68
CA ILE A 124 -3.24 0.88 -7.40
C ILE A 124 -3.86 0.00 -8.49
N ALA A 125 -5.09 0.29 -8.93
CA ALA A 125 -5.73 -0.46 -10.01
C ALA A 125 -4.97 -0.31 -11.34
N VAL A 126 -4.55 0.91 -11.71
CA VAL A 126 -3.75 1.17 -12.91
C VAL A 126 -2.42 0.42 -12.84
N ASP A 127 -1.71 0.50 -11.71
CA ASP A 127 -0.43 -0.20 -11.53
C ASP A 127 -0.59 -1.72 -11.65
N THR A 128 -1.65 -2.27 -11.07
CA THR A 128 -1.98 -3.70 -11.18
C THR A 128 -2.24 -4.11 -12.63
N ILE A 129 -3.04 -3.33 -13.38
CA ILE A 129 -3.33 -3.57 -14.79
C ILE A 129 -2.05 -3.46 -15.62
N MET A 130 -1.24 -2.43 -15.40
CA MET A 130 0.01 -2.24 -16.11
C MET A 130 1.00 -3.36 -15.84
N HIS A 131 1.06 -3.85 -14.59
CA HIS A 131 1.87 -5.02 -14.23
C HIS A 131 1.42 -6.26 -15.00
N PHE A 132 0.10 -6.52 -15.07
CA PHE A 132 -0.45 -7.64 -15.82
C PHE A 132 -0.18 -7.55 -17.34
N ILE A 133 -0.35 -6.37 -17.94
CA ILE A 133 -0.08 -6.14 -19.37
C ILE A 133 1.40 -6.35 -19.65
N ARG A 134 2.28 -5.72 -18.87
CA ARG A 134 3.74 -5.83 -19.04
C ARG A 134 4.23 -7.27 -18.83
N GLY A 135 3.66 -8.00 -17.85
CA GLY A 135 3.95 -9.41 -17.63
C GLY A 135 3.61 -10.29 -18.85
N ARG A 136 2.53 -10.00 -19.57
CA ARG A 136 2.15 -10.73 -20.79
C ARG A 136 2.96 -10.34 -22.02
N VAL A 137 3.25 -9.05 -22.19
CA VAL A 137 4.08 -8.56 -23.30
C VAL A 137 5.51 -9.07 -23.18
N ASN A 138 6.01 -9.19 -21.95
CA ASN A 138 7.36 -9.68 -21.66
C ASN A 138 7.43 -11.19 -21.33
N ALA A 139 6.38 -11.96 -21.59
CA ALA A 139 6.33 -13.40 -21.29
C ALA A 139 7.47 -14.22 -21.91
N GLN A 140 8.18 -13.70 -22.91
CA GLN A 140 9.42 -14.24 -23.46
C GLN A 140 10.69 -13.79 -22.69
N TYR A 141 10.59 -12.78 -21.79
CA TYR A 141 11.77 -12.20 -21.09
C TYR A 141 11.49 -11.85 -19.62
N SER A 142 10.34 -12.20 -19.04
CA SER A 142 9.93 -11.62 -17.76
C SER A 142 10.34 -12.41 -16.56
N ASP A 143 11.50 -12.04 -16.06
CA ASP A 143 11.88 -12.28 -14.66
C ASP A 143 11.47 -11.10 -13.75
N LEU A 144 10.60 -10.21 -14.21
CA LEU A 144 10.08 -9.08 -13.44
C LEU A 144 9.11 -9.58 -12.37
N GLN A 145 9.47 -9.41 -11.09
CA GLN A 145 8.68 -9.86 -9.94
C GLN A 145 7.84 -8.74 -9.31
N ALA A 146 8.37 -7.53 -9.28
CA ALA A 146 7.70 -6.38 -8.68
C ALA A 146 8.12 -5.07 -9.36
N MET A 147 7.25 -4.09 -9.28
CA MET A 147 7.50 -2.73 -9.72
C MET A 147 6.91 -1.76 -8.69
N HIS A 148 7.68 -0.76 -8.31
CA HIS A 148 7.25 0.28 -7.40
C HIS A 148 7.62 1.65 -7.98
N HIS A 149 6.73 2.62 -7.78
CA HIS A 149 7.01 4.02 -8.08
C HIS A 149 7.45 4.74 -6.81
N LEU A 150 8.56 5.45 -6.89
CA LEU A 150 9.11 6.28 -5.82
C LEU A 150 9.16 7.74 -6.27
N ALA A 151 9.27 8.65 -5.30
CA ALA A 151 9.38 10.10 -5.54
C ALA A 151 8.28 10.63 -6.49
N ASN A 152 7.01 10.36 -6.18
CA ASN A 152 5.84 10.78 -6.96
C ASN A 152 5.90 10.33 -8.44
N GLY A 153 6.40 9.12 -8.69
CA GLY A 153 6.49 8.54 -10.03
C GLY A 153 7.74 8.97 -10.83
N GLN A 154 8.64 9.75 -10.25
CA GLN A 154 9.88 10.16 -10.91
C GLN A 154 10.93 9.04 -10.99
N ILE A 155 10.85 8.07 -10.08
CA ILE A 155 11.72 6.90 -10.03
C ILE A 155 10.86 5.65 -10.09
N GLU A 156 11.19 4.77 -11.01
CA GLU A 156 10.56 3.44 -11.14
C GLU A 156 11.57 2.40 -10.66
N THR A 157 11.21 1.60 -9.65
CA THR A 157 12.02 0.47 -9.20
C THR A 157 11.44 -0.82 -9.72
N LEU A 158 12.29 -1.64 -10.32
CA LEU A 158 11.93 -2.91 -10.94
C LEU A 158 12.71 -4.04 -10.26
N GLN A 159 12.00 -5.06 -9.82
CA GLN A 159 12.63 -6.25 -9.25
C GLN A 159 12.66 -7.38 -10.28
N PHE A 160 13.86 -7.83 -10.65
CA PHE A 160 14.08 -8.95 -11.56
C PHE A 160 14.67 -10.15 -10.82
N HIS A 161 14.33 -11.36 -11.28
CA HIS A 161 14.95 -12.59 -10.82
C HIS A 161 15.74 -13.25 -11.95
N ILE A 162 17.02 -13.51 -11.75
CA ILE A 162 17.86 -14.21 -12.72
C ILE A 162 17.66 -15.72 -12.56
N LYS A 163 16.85 -16.31 -13.43
CA LYS A 163 16.53 -17.76 -13.36
C LYS A 163 17.54 -18.63 -14.06
N GLU A 164 18.21 -18.10 -15.07
CA GLU A 164 19.19 -18.83 -15.89
C GLU A 164 20.37 -17.93 -16.29
N ALA A 165 21.48 -18.55 -16.64
CA ALA A 165 22.65 -17.84 -17.11
C ALA A 165 22.36 -17.17 -18.46
N ASN A 166 22.71 -15.89 -18.57
CA ASN A 166 22.49 -15.09 -19.77
C ASN A 166 23.64 -14.09 -19.97
N LYS A 167 23.49 -13.18 -20.94
CA LYS A 167 24.54 -12.19 -21.26
C LYS A 167 24.87 -11.24 -20.11
N MET A 168 23.97 -11.11 -19.13
CA MET A 168 24.19 -10.24 -17.96
C MET A 168 25.02 -10.94 -16.87
N THR A 169 24.97 -12.29 -16.78
CA THR A 169 25.73 -13.07 -15.79
C THR A 169 27.16 -13.35 -16.24
N ALA A 170 27.50 -13.07 -17.50
CA ALA A 170 28.80 -13.39 -18.08
C ALA A 170 29.86 -12.30 -17.92
N LYS A 171 29.50 -11.14 -17.36
CA LYS A 171 30.36 -9.94 -17.33
C LYS A 171 30.15 -9.15 -16.04
N PRO A 172 31.17 -8.43 -15.56
CA PRO A 172 31.02 -7.41 -14.51
C PRO A 172 29.98 -6.34 -14.89
N LEU A 173 29.36 -5.74 -13.89
CA LEU A 173 28.32 -4.71 -14.10
C LEU A 173 28.84 -3.53 -14.90
N SER A 174 30.10 -3.14 -14.71
CA SER A 174 30.74 -2.04 -15.47
C SER A 174 30.80 -2.29 -16.98
N GLN A 175 30.72 -3.54 -17.43
CA GLN A 175 30.74 -3.93 -18.84
C GLN A 175 29.34 -4.15 -19.42
N LEU A 176 28.29 -4.06 -18.59
CA LEU A 176 26.92 -4.18 -19.05
C LEU A 176 26.45 -2.89 -19.71
N LYS A 177 25.92 -3.01 -20.92
CA LYS A 177 25.27 -1.87 -21.60
C LYS A 177 23.83 -1.73 -21.12
N LEU A 178 23.64 -1.06 -19.99
CA LEU A 178 22.30 -0.69 -19.52
C LEU A 178 21.76 0.49 -20.35
N LYS A 179 20.43 0.59 -20.42
CA LYS A 179 19.77 1.76 -21.01
C LYS A 179 20.10 3.01 -20.21
N LYS A 180 20.12 4.17 -20.85
CA LYS A 180 20.33 5.45 -20.18
C LYS A 180 19.25 5.65 -19.10
N GLY A 181 19.67 6.02 -17.89
CA GLY A 181 18.77 6.23 -16.76
C GLY A 181 18.42 4.96 -15.96
N VAL A 182 19.04 3.80 -16.28
CA VAL A 182 18.87 2.56 -15.51
C VAL A 182 20.11 2.32 -14.65
N LEU A 183 19.87 1.99 -13.37
CA LEU A 183 20.89 1.63 -12.38
C LEU A 183 20.47 0.35 -11.68
N ILE A 184 21.40 -0.56 -11.43
CA ILE A 184 21.19 -1.70 -10.52
C ILE A 184 21.51 -1.20 -9.12
N ALA A 185 20.46 -0.95 -8.32
CA ALA A 185 20.59 -0.37 -6.99
C ALA A 185 20.97 -1.39 -5.92
N ALA A 186 20.50 -2.64 -6.06
CA ALA A 186 20.80 -3.71 -5.12
C ALA A 186 20.70 -5.08 -5.78
N ILE A 187 21.45 -6.04 -5.24
CA ILE A 187 21.39 -7.47 -5.55
C ILE A 187 20.99 -8.20 -4.27
N ILE A 188 19.96 -9.02 -4.31
CA ILE A 188 19.60 -9.91 -3.21
C ILE A 188 20.06 -11.31 -3.59
N ARG A 189 21.11 -11.79 -2.92
CA ARG A 189 21.73 -13.10 -3.13
C ARG A 189 21.61 -13.92 -1.85
N LYS A 190 20.95 -15.08 -1.92
CA LYS A 190 20.76 -15.99 -0.77
C LYS A 190 20.22 -15.26 0.48
N GLY A 191 19.27 -14.32 0.29
CA GLY A 191 18.65 -13.56 1.36
C GLY A 191 19.47 -12.37 1.91
N LYS A 192 20.69 -12.13 1.40
CA LYS A 192 21.52 -10.99 1.75
C LYS A 192 21.43 -9.90 0.70
N THR A 193 21.29 -8.65 1.13
CA THR A 193 21.32 -7.49 0.25
C THR A 193 22.77 -7.04 0.02
N ILE A 194 23.15 -6.90 -1.24
CA ILE A 194 24.45 -6.43 -1.71
C ILE A 194 24.20 -5.12 -2.46
N PHE A 195 24.92 -4.07 -2.11
CA PHE A 195 24.96 -2.84 -2.90
C PHE A 195 26.11 -2.98 -3.91
N PRO A 196 25.80 -3.20 -5.20
CA PRO A 196 26.81 -3.62 -6.13
C PRO A 196 27.74 -2.47 -6.57
N THR A 197 28.97 -2.84 -6.86
CA THR A 197 29.97 -2.00 -7.54
C THR A 197 30.08 -2.42 -9.00
N GLY A 198 30.84 -1.69 -9.80
CA GLY A 198 31.08 -2.02 -11.21
C GLY A 198 31.79 -3.36 -11.42
N GLU A 199 32.54 -3.86 -10.42
CA GLU A 199 33.30 -5.12 -10.49
C GLU A 199 32.47 -6.35 -10.13
N ASP A 200 31.28 -6.14 -9.53
CA ASP A 200 30.40 -7.24 -9.17
C ASP A 200 29.79 -7.92 -10.41
N MET A 201 29.57 -9.22 -10.28
CA MET A 201 28.92 -10.04 -11.31
C MET A 201 27.58 -10.55 -10.81
N LEU A 202 26.65 -10.67 -11.73
CA LEU A 202 25.34 -11.28 -11.46
C LEU A 202 25.44 -12.81 -11.53
N GLU A 203 24.71 -13.48 -10.65
CA GLU A 203 24.63 -14.94 -10.59
C GLU A 203 23.20 -15.42 -10.78
N VAL A 204 23.06 -16.68 -11.25
CA VAL A 204 21.75 -17.33 -11.29
C VAL A 204 21.20 -17.46 -9.87
N GLY A 205 19.94 -17.09 -9.68
CA GLY A 205 19.28 -17.01 -8.37
C GLY A 205 19.27 -15.61 -7.75
N ASP A 206 20.02 -14.64 -8.31
CA ASP A 206 19.99 -13.27 -7.84
C ASP A 206 18.63 -12.61 -8.11
N LYS A 207 18.19 -11.78 -7.16
CA LYS A 207 17.13 -10.81 -7.39
C LYS A 207 17.75 -9.43 -7.48
N LEU A 208 17.46 -8.73 -8.55
CA LEU A 208 17.97 -7.37 -8.83
C LEU A 208 16.92 -6.32 -8.49
N LEU A 209 17.36 -5.20 -7.99
CA LEU A 209 16.55 -4.00 -7.81
C LEU A 209 17.17 -2.85 -8.59
#